data_e91cbd8f298766c1c4c9396a50de4778
#
_entry.id   e91cbd8f298766c1c4c9396a50de4778
#
_cell.length_a   1.000
_cell.length_b   1.000
_cell.length_c   1.000
_cell.angle_alpha   90.00
_cell.angle_beta   90.00
_cell.angle_gamma   90.00
#
_symmetry.space_group_name_H-M   'P 1'
#
loop_
_entity.id
_entity.type
_entity.pdbx_description
1 polymer ?
#
loop_
_entity_poly.entity_id
_entity_poly.type
_entity_poly.pdbx_seq_one_letter_code
_entity_poly.pdbx_strand_id
1 'polypeptide(L)' 'MSNQPLSTEERAQIEARVLELETEHHDLDDVIARLGGDPTQDQLQLRRLKKKKLLIKDLIARLRDRLIPDIIA' A
#
# COMPACT_ATOMS: atom_id res chain seq x y z
N MET A 1 -10.92 22.47 -7.42
CA MET A 1 -10.21 21.88 -6.66
C MET A 1 -9.86 22.42 -5.39
N SER A 2 -10.12 21.81 -4.37
CA SER A 2 -9.92 22.45 -3.14
C SER A 2 -8.62 22.01 -2.55
N ASN A 3 -7.87 22.97 -2.12
CA ASN A 3 -6.66 22.73 -1.37
C ASN A 3 -6.97 22.82 0.10
N GLN A 4 -8.15 22.37 0.47
CA GLN A 4 -8.53 22.42 1.87
C GLN A 4 -7.71 21.45 2.66
N PRO A 5 -7.18 21.85 3.81
CA PRO A 5 -6.43 20.93 4.65
C PRO A 5 -7.35 19.85 5.19
N LEU A 6 -6.80 18.68 5.42
CA LEU A 6 -7.55 17.60 6.01
C LEU A 6 -7.90 17.94 7.45
N SER A 7 -9.09 17.54 7.87
CA SER A 7 -9.47 17.67 9.27
C SER A 7 -8.64 16.67 10.08
N THR A 8 -8.58 16.87 11.38
CA THR A 8 -7.88 15.94 12.26
C THR A 8 -8.43 14.52 12.13
N GLU A 9 -9.76 14.43 12.00
CA GLU A 9 -10.42 13.16 11.86
C GLU A 9 -10.09 12.48 10.54
N GLU A 10 -10.12 13.25 9.46
CA GLU A 10 -9.76 12.70 8.14
C GLU A 10 -8.32 12.23 8.10
N ARG A 11 -7.43 13.01 8.71
CA ARG A 11 -6.02 12.64 8.77
C ARG A 11 -5.84 11.34 9.55
N ALA A 12 -6.53 11.19 10.68
CA ALA A 12 -6.43 9.98 11.48
C ALA A 12 -6.94 8.76 10.72
N GLN A 13 -8.01 8.92 9.95
CA GLN A 13 -8.55 7.83 9.15
C GLN A 13 -7.58 7.40 8.06
N ILE A 14 -6.95 8.35 7.40
CA ILE A 14 -5.97 8.04 6.36
C ILE A 14 -4.75 7.36 6.96
N GLU A 15 -4.27 7.85 8.09
CA GLU A 15 -3.11 7.25 8.75
C GLU A 15 -3.40 5.81 9.17
N ALA A 16 -4.61 5.56 9.69
CA ALA A 16 -5.00 4.21 10.07
C ALA A 16 -5.05 3.29 8.84
N ARG A 17 -5.59 3.79 7.74
CA ARG A 17 -5.68 3.00 6.51
C ARG A 17 -4.29 2.70 5.94
N VAL A 18 -3.40 3.68 5.98
CA VAL A 18 -2.02 3.47 5.53
C VAL A 18 -1.36 2.37 6.36
N LEU A 19 -1.55 2.39 7.67
CA LEU A 19 -0.97 1.38 8.55
C LEU A 19 -1.51 -0.02 8.21
N GLU A 20 -2.81 -0.14 7.98
CA GLU A 20 -3.41 -1.40 7.57
C GLU A 20 -2.81 -1.91 6.26
N LEU A 21 -2.67 -1.01 5.29
CA LEU A 21 -2.12 -1.37 3.98
C LEU A 21 -0.64 -1.74 4.07
N GLU A 22 0.10 -1.07 4.93
CA GLU A 22 1.50 -1.40 5.14
C GLU A 22 1.67 -2.79 5.74
N THR A 23 0.80 -3.15 6.69
CA THR A 23 0.81 -4.49 7.26
C THR A 23 0.50 -5.53 6.18
N GLU A 24 -0.52 -5.26 5.36
CA GLU A 24 -0.90 -6.15 4.28
C GLU A 24 0.21 -6.30 3.24
N HIS A 25 0.85 -5.18 2.91
CA HIS A 25 1.97 -5.19 1.97
C HIS A 25 3.12 -6.04 2.50
N HIS A 26 3.44 -5.91 3.78
CA HIS A 26 4.50 -6.67 4.41
C HIS A 26 4.17 -8.17 4.42
N ASP A 27 2.92 -8.52 4.74
CA ASP A 27 2.49 -9.92 4.75
C ASP A 27 2.58 -10.54 3.36
N LEU A 28 2.17 -9.79 2.34
CA LEU A 28 2.27 -10.27 0.97
C LEU A 28 3.71 -10.45 0.53
N ASP A 29 4.58 -9.53 0.94
CA ASP A 29 6.00 -9.62 0.61
C ASP A 29 6.60 -10.90 1.20
N ASP A 30 6.24 -11.24 2.43
CA ASP A 30 6.67 -12.46 3.09
C ASP A 30 6.20 -13.69 2.35
N VAL A 31 4.92 -13.73 1.99
CA VAL A 31 4.35 -14.86 1.26
C VAL A 31 5.03 -15.03 -0.09
N ILE A 32 5.22 -13.92 -0.82
CA ILE A 32 5.85 -13.96 -2.13
C ILE A 32 7.29 -14.49 -2.01
N ALA A 33 8.01 -14.06 -0.99
CA ALA A 33 9.39 -14.53 -0.78
C ALA A 33 9.44 -16.02 -0.55
N ARG A 34 8.51 -16.57 0.24
CA ARG A 34 8.45 -18.00 0.49
C ARG A 34 8.07 -18.79 -0.74
N LEU A 35 7.04 -18.32 -1.46
CA LEU A 35 6.57 -19.02 -2.65
C LEU A 35 7.59 -18.97 -3.77
N GLY A 36 8.31 -17.86 -3.88
CA GLY A 36 9.30 -17.69 -4.93
C GLY A 36 10.47 -18.66 -4.83
N GLY A 37 10.70 -19.23 -3.64
CA GLY A 37 11.74 -20.20 -3.45
C GLY A 37 11.32 -21.64 -3.70
N ASP A 38 10.04 -21.87 -4.00
CA ASP A 38 9.51 -23.22 -4.20
C ASP A 38 9.34 -23.49 -5.70
N PRO A 39 10.13 -24.41 -6.27
CA PRO A 39 10.02 -24.70 -7.70
C PRO A 39 8.70 -25.37 -8.11
N THR A 40 7.94 -25.87 -7.15
CA THR A 40 6.66 -26.52 -7.45
C THR A 40 5.50 -25.53 -7.39
N GLN A 41 5.80 -24.28 -7.07
CA GLN A 41 4.75 -23.30 -6.85
C GLN A 41 4.10 -22.87 -8.16
N ASP A 42 2.79 -22.62 -8.09
CA ASP A 42 2.01 -22.11 -9.22
C ASP A 42 2.47 -20.70 -9.59
N GLN A 43 3.04 -20.57 -10.78
CA GLN A 43 3.55 -19.28 -11.27
C GLN A 43 2.44 -18.27 -11.48
N LEU A 44 1.25 -18.71 -11.82
CA LEU A 44 0.12 -17.81 -12.01
C LEU A 44 -0.30 -17.17 -10.68
N GLN A 45 -0.35 -17.99 -9.62
CA GLN A 45 -0.67 -17.48 -8.30
C GLN A 45 0.38 -16.47 -7.84
N LEU A 46 1.64 -16.77 -8.07
CA LEU A 46 2.74 -15.88 -7.69
C LEU A 46 2.61 -14.53 -8.40
N ARG A 47 2.28 -14.54 -9.68
CA ARG A 47 2.08 -13.30 -10.44
C ARG A 47 0.93 -12.49 -9.88
N ARG A 48 -0.16 -13.16 -9.50
CA ARG A 48 -1.32 -12.49 -8.93
C ARG A 48 -0.97 -11.81 -7.61
N LEU A 49 -0.19 -12.48 -6.77
CA LEU A 49 0.24 -11.93 -5.50
C LEU A 49 1.16 -10.73 -5.69
N LYS A 50 2.08 -10.81 -6.67
CA LYS A 50 2.97 -9.69 -6.98
C LYS A 50 2.18 -8.49 -7.48
N LYS A 51 1.18 -8.73 -8.31
CA LYS A 51 0.32 -7.66 -8.81
C LYS A 51 -0.44 -7.00 -7.67
N LYS A 52 -0.99 -7.81 -6.77
CA LYS A 52 -1.70 -7.30 -5.60
C LYS A 52 -0.79 -6.45 -4.72
N LYS A 53 0.45 -6.89 -4.53
CA LYS A 53 1.43 -6.14 -3.75
C LYS A 53 1.68 -4.77 -4.37
N LEU A 54 1.82 -4.71 -5.69
CA LEU A 54 2.04 -3.44 -6.39
C LEU A 54 0.85 -2.50 -6.26
N LEU A 55 -0.36 -3.04 -6.32
CA LEU A 55 -1.56 -2.23 -6.16
C LEU A 55 -1.65 -1.64 -4.75
N ILE A 56 -1.32 -2.43 -3.75
CA ILE A 56 -1.32 -1.96 -2.37
C ILE A 56 -0.26 -0.89 -2.17
N LYS A 57 0.91 -1.08 -2.74
CA LYS A 57 1.98 -0.07 -2.67
C LYS A 57 1.54 1.24 -3.28
N ASP A 58 0.85 1.17 -4.42
CA ASP A 58 0.33 2.36 -5.09
C ASP A 58 -0.71 3.08 -4.22
N LEU A 59 -1.60 2.33 -3.60
CA LEU A 59 -2.60 2.90 -2.69
C LEU A 59 -1.95 3.61 -1.51
N ILE A 60 -0.91 3.00 -0.94
CA ILE A 60 -0.17 3.61 0.16
C ILE A 60 0.42 4.94 -0.28
N ALA A 61 1.05 4.96 -1.44
CA ALA A 61 1.66 6.19 -1.96
C ALA A 61 0.62 7.28 -2.15
N ARG A 62 -0.53 6.95 -2.70
CA ARG A 62 -1.60 7.92 -2.91
C ARG A 62 -2.15 8.47 -1.61
N LEU A 63 -2.33 7.61 -0.61
CA LEU A 63 -2.83 8.05 0.67
C LEU A 63 -1.82 8.90 1.41
N ARG A 64 -0.55 8.55 1.33
CA ARG A 64 0.51 9.36 1.94
C ARG A 64 0.60 10.74 1.31
N ASP A 65 0.40 10.83 0.00
CA ASP A 65 0.40 12.11 -0.69
C ASP A 65 -0.69 13.03 -0.13
N ARG A 66 -1.82 12.48 0.26
CA ARG A 66 -2.89 13.26 0.85
C ARG A 66 -2.54 13.80 2.23
N LEU A 67 -1.64 13.13 2.94
CA LEU A 67 -1.22 13.55 4.26
C LEU A 67 -0.15 14.64 4.21
N ILE A 68 0.59 14.72 3.12
CA ILE A 68 1.65 15.70 2.96
C ILE A 68 1.04 17.03 2.58
N PRO A 69 1.35 18.11 3.30
CA PRO A 69 0.84 19.43 2.91
C PRO A 69 1.37 19.77 1.52
N ASP A 70 0.51 20.39 0.74
CA ASP A 70 0.88 20.80 -0.59
C ASP A 70 1.79 22.00 -0.52
N ILE A 71 3.06 21.76 -0.31
CA ILE A 71 4.02 22.82 -0.23
C ILE A 71 4.60 23.00 -1.61
N ILE A 72 4.07 23.90 -2.34
CA ILE A 72 4.63 24.20 -3.61
C ILE A 72 5.57 25.37 -3.46
N ALA A 73 6.74 25.09 -3.68
CA ALA A 73 7.74 26.14 -3.61
C ALA A 73 7.59 27.09 -4.77
#